data_e0c84beec7f7f0ca48ea0d81e564c41e
#
_entry.id   e0c84beec7f7f0ca48ea0d81e564c41e
#
_cell.length_a   1.000
_cell.length_b   1.000
_cell.length_c   1.000
_cell.angle_alpha   90.00
_cell.angle_beta   90.00
_cell.angle_gamma   90.00
#
_symmetry.space_group_name_H-M   'P 1'
#
loop_
_entity.id
_entity.type
_entity.pdbx_description
1 polymer ?
#
loop_
_entity_poly.entity_id
_entity_poly.type
_entity_poly.pdbx_seq_one_letter_code
_entity_poly.pdbx_strand_id
1 'polypeptide(L)'
;GGAFFRRHPAGREFTNFFGETIFRADLCNADVDMGDLLIHEGAAAEAEKHAAKVFNADKTYFVLNGTSTSNKVVLSSLLTPGDLVLFDRNNHKSCHQGALVLAGARPVYLETSRNPYGFIGGIDDACFDEAELRRRVAEIAPEKADAPRPFRCAVIQLGTYDGTIYNARQVVDRIGGLCDYILFDSAWVGYEQFIPMMKDCSPLLLELGPDDPGIFVTQSVHKQQAGFSQTSQIHKKDAHVKGQARYVTHKQVNNAFMLHASTSPFYPLFASIDINAKMHSGVSGRRIWAECVKIGIEARKQLKRTCRYIQPFVPPVVIGRPWESYPTEEIARDLRFFKFEPGTKWHAFEGYGSNQYFVDPCKFLLTTPGIDTETGEYEDFGVPATILANYLRAHGVVPEKCDLNSILFLLTPSQTTAKISSLITQIARFERLLDANAPMKEVIPQVYRDWE
;
A
#
# COMPACT_ATOMS: atom_id res chain seq x y z
N GLY A 1 -29.22 -7.29 19.79
CA GLY A 1 -29.19 -7.70 18.52
C GLY A 1 -30.01 -8.85 17.97
N GLY A 2 -29.54 -10.12 18.03
CA GLY A 2 -30.10 -11.23 17.26
C GLY A 2 -31.58 -11.53 17.46
N ALA A 3 -32.11 -11.36 18.67
CA ALA A 3 -33.54 -11.55 18.95
C ALA A 3 -34.43 -10.54 18.21
N PHE A 4 -33.95 -9.34 17.97
CA PHE A 4 -34.70 -8.32 17.23
C PHE A 4 -34.79 -8.68 15.74
N PHE A 5 -33.69 -9.11 15.13
CA PHE A 5 -33.67 -9.54 13.72
C PHE A 5 -34.66 -10.68 13.46
N ARG A 6 -34.81 -11.64 14.37
CA ARG A 6 -35.72 -12.79 14.21
C ARG A 6 -37.21 -12.43 14.19
N ARG A 7 -37.60 -11.20 14.57
CA ARG A 7 -38.99 -10.73 14.58
C ARG A 7 -39.55 -10.40 13.19
N HIS A 8 -38.68 -10.26 12.18
CA HIS A 8 -39.08 -9.92 10.82
C HIS A 8 -38.53 -10.94 9.81
N PRO A 9 -39.25 -11.27 8.72
CA PRO A 9 -38.76 -12.22 7.70
C PRO A 9 -37.38 -11.86 7.15
N ALA A 10 -37.17 -10.62 6.73
CA ALA A 10 -35.86 -10.15 6.23
C ALA A 10 -34.75 -10.31 7.28
N GLY A 11 -35.05 -10.07 8.55
CA GLY A 11 -34.09 -10.25 9.64
C GLY A 11 -33.76 -11.73 9.89
N ARG A 12 -34.73 -12.63 9.67
CA ARG A 12 -34.48 -14.09 9.73
C ARG A 12 -33.55 -14.53 8.61
N GLU A 13 -33.79 -14.09 7.36
CA GLU A 13 -32.89 -14.39 6.24
C GLU A 13 -31.48 -13.87 6.49
N PHE A 14 -31.34 -12.64 6.99
CA PHE A 14 -30.05 -12.08 7.38
C PHE A 14 -29.34 -12.91 8.46
N THR A 15 -30.09 -13.38 9.46
CA THR A 15 -29.57 -14.25 10.53
C THR A 15 -29.17 -15.63 9.99
N ASN A 16 -29.97 -16.19 9.08
CA ASN A 16 -29.66 -17.47 8.45
C ASN A 16 -28.39 -17.40 7.61
N PHE A 17 -28.19 -16.30 6.88
CA PHE A 17 -27.00 -16.07 6.05
C PHE A 17 -25.72 -15.94 6.89
N PHE A 18 -25.72 -15.09 7.93
CA PHE A 18 -24.51 -14.82 8.72
C PHE A 18 -24.30 -15.82 9.87
N GLY A 19 -25.31 -16.55 10.27
CA GLY A 19 -25.27 -17.41 11.45
C GLY A 19 -25.33 -16.62 12.77
N GLU A 20 -25.51 -17.34 13.87
CA GLU A 20 -25.67 -16.73 15.20
C GLU A 20 -24.39 -16.11 15.74
N THR A 21 -23.25 -16.64 15.38
CA THR A 21 -21.94 -16.26 15.95
C THR A 21 -21.62 -14.78 15.74
N ILE A 22 -21.95 -14.20 14.56
CA ILE A 22 -21.68 -12.79 14.31
C ILE A 22 -22.46 -11.86 15.23
N PHE A 23 -23.73 -12.21 15.55
CA PHE A 23 -24.56 -11.43 16.46
C PHE A 23 -24.11 -11.55 17.92
N ARG A 24 -23.50 -12.69 18.28
CA ARG A 24 -22.90 -12.88 19.61
C ARG A 24 -21.57 -12.16 19.75
N ALA A 25 -20.84 -11.98 18.65
CA ALA A 25 -19.57 -11.27 18.63
C ALA A 25 -19.73 -9.73 18.60
N ASP A 26 -20.93 -9.22 18.29
CA ASP A 26 -21.27 -7.78 18.34
C ASP A 26 -21.60 -7.39 19.80
N LEU A 27 -20.53 -7.17 20.57
CA LEU A 27 -20.57 -6.92 21.99
C LEU A 27 -20.76 -5.42 22.31
N CYS A 28 -21.27 -5.14 23.50
CA CYS A 28 -21.33 -3.79 24.04
C CYS A 28 -20.02 -3.48 24.77
N ASN A 29 -19.42 -2.31 24.47
CA ASN A 29 -18.20 -1.82 25.13
C ASN A 29 -18.43 -1.24 26.54
N ALA A 30 -19.66 -1.33 27.06
CA ALA A 30 -19.96 -0.91 28.43
C ALA A 30 -19.50 -1.91 29.51
N ASP A 31 -19.05 -3.11 29.11
CA ASP A 31 -18.51 -4.09 30.03
C ASP A 31 -17.05 -3.76 30.34
N VAL A 32 -16.78 -3.47 31.63
CA VAL A 32 -15.44 -3.06 32.08
C VAL A 32 -14.36 -4.13 31.89
N ASP A 33 -14.75 -5.41 31.87
CA ASP A 33 -13.82 -6.52 31.64
C ASP A 33 -13.30 -6.56 30.19
N MET A 34 -14.04 -5.96 29.25
CA MET A 34 -13.62 -5.84 27.83
C MET A 34 -12.57 -4.75 27.63
N GLY A 35 -12.44 -3.82 28.57
CA GLY A 35 -11.66 -2.61 28.40
C GLY A 35 -12.33 -1.62 27.43
N ASP A 36 -11.59 -0.59 27.05
CA ASP A 36 -12.09 0.45 26.16
C ASP A 36 -11.08 0.74 25.04
N LEU A 37 -11.52 0.58 23.78
CA LEU A 37 -10.69 0.85 22.61
C LEU A 37 -10.36 2.36 22.49
N LEU A 38 -11.26 3.26 22.91
CA LEU A 38 -11.04 4.70 22.77
C LEU A 38 -9.97 5.26 23.71
N ILE A 39 -9.76 4.60 24.85
CA ILE A 39 -8.69 4.95 25.80
C ILE A 39 -7.57 3.93 25.86
N HIS A 40 -7.67 2.89 25.02
CA HIS A 40 -6.65 1.83 24.88
C HIS A 40 -6.36 1.12 26.21
N GLU A 41 -7.40 0.58 26.83
CA GLU A 41 -7.33 -0.19 28.07
C GLU A 41 -7.78 -1.65 27.87
N GLY A 42 -7.50 -2.51 28.86
CA GLY A 42 -7.94 -3.89 28.90
C GLY A 42 -7.41 -4.74 27.74
N ALA A 43 -8.25 -5.59 27.18
CA ALA A 43 -7.91 -6.49 26.05
C ALA A 43 -7.43 -5.70 24.82
N ALA A 44 -7.95 -4.49 24.61
CA ALA A 44 -7.53 -3.61 23.52
C ALA A 44 -6.06 -3.21 23.67
N ALA A 45 -5.67 -2.76 24.85
CA ALA A 45 -4.29 -2.37 25.14
C ALA A 45 -3.30 -3.54 24.96
N GLU A 46 -3.65 -4.73 25.40
CA GLU A 46 -2.79 -5.91 25.27
C GLU A 46 -2.63 -6.35 23.82
N ALA A 47 -3.69 -6.30 23.02
CA ALA A 47 -3.63 -6.61 21.59
C ALA A 47 -2.76 -5.60 20.83
N GLU A 48 -2.94 -4.30 21.09
CA GLU A 48 -2.15 -3.23 20.48
C GLU A 48 -0.66 -3.29 20.88
N LYS A 49 -0.36 -3.61 22.12
CA LYS A 49 1.00 -3.82 22.63
C LYS A 49 1.67 -5.04 21.96
N HIS A 50 0.91 -6.14 21.77
CA HIS A 50 1.39 -7.29 21.02
C HIS A 50 1.69 -6.92 19.56
N ALA A 51 0.77 -6.23 18.89
CA ALA A 51 0.95 -5.76 17.52
C ALA A 51 2.16 -4.82 17.40
N ALA A 52 2.33 -3.87 18.33
CA ALA A 52 3.49 -2.99 18.35
C ALA A 52 4.81 -3.78 18.36
N LYS A 53 4.90 -4.82 19.19
CA LYS A 53 6.07 -5.72 19.24
C LYS A 53 6.29 -6.46 17.92
N VAL A 54 5.22 -6.99 17.31
CA VAL A 54 5.30 -7.74 16.05
C VAL A 54 5.75 -6.87 14.88
N PHE A 55 5.27 -5.63 14.85
CA PHE A 55 5.54 -4.67 13.77
C PHE A 55 6.73 -3.72 14.06
N ASN A 56 7.52 -3.96 15.12
CA ASN A 56 8.68 -3.13 15.49
C ASN A 56 8.35 -1.65 15.74
N ALA A 57 7.16 -1.37 16.25
CA ALA A 57 6.72 -0.04 16.64
C ALA A 57 6.87 0.18 18.16
N ASP A 58 6.99 1.43 18.59
CA ASP A 58 6.94 1.78 20.00
C ASP A 58 5.51 1.74 20.54
N LYS A 59 4.54 2.05 19.68
CA LYS A 59 3.10 1.95 19.97
C LYS A 59 2.30 1.68 18.69
N THR A 60 1.21 0.92 18.85
CA THR A 60 0.24 0.65 17.79
C THR A 60 -1.15 1.03 18.26
N TYR A 61 -1.99 1.52 17.34
CA TYR A 61 -3.40 1.83 17.56
C TYR A 61 -4.22 1.10 16.51
N PHE A 62 -5.24 0.37 16.94
CA PHE A 62 -6.18 -0.30 16.04
C PHE A 62 -7.29 0.66 15.61
N VAL A 63 -7.52 0.77 14.32
CA VAL A 63 -8.52 1.68 13.74
C VAL A 63 -9.51 0.88 12.92
N LEU A 64 -10.80 1.01 13.25
CA LEU A 64 -11.88 0.21 12.64
C LEU A 64 -12.61 0.95 11.50
N ASN A 65 -12.12 2.12 11.11
CA ASN A 65 -12.73 2.99 10.09
C ASN A 65 -11.81 3.21 8.89
N GLY A 66 -10.91 2.26 8.62
CA GLY A 66 -9.98 2.26 7.50
C GLY A 66 -8.80 3.21 7.65
N THR A 67 -7.80 3.06 6.78
CA THR A 67 -6.61 3.93 6.76
C THR A 67 -6.98 5.39 6.47
N SER A 68 -8.12 5.64 5.84
CA SER A 68 -8.64 7.01 5.72
C SER A 68 -8.82 7.71 7.07
N THR A 69 -9.25 6.98 8.09
CA THR A 69 -9.32 7.48 9.46
C THR A 69 -7.96 7.50 10.12
N SER A 70 -7.14 6.46 9.94
CA SER A 70 -5.77 6.42 10.48
C SER A 70 -4.95 7.64 10.04
N ASN A 71 -4.99 7.99 8.77
CA ASN A 71 -4.29 9.18 8.24
C ASN A 71 -4.79 10.47 8.90
N LYS A 72 -6.12 10.62 9.07
CA LYS A 72 -6.68 11.80 9.75
C LYS A 72 -6.26 11.87 11.22
N VAL A 73 -6.26 10.75 11.92
CA VAL A 73 -5.80 10.67 13.33
C VAL A 73 -4.36 11.15 13.44
N VAL A 74 -3.46 10.60 12.63
CA VAL A 74 -2.04 11.00 12.64
C VAL A 74 -1.89 12.49 12.34
N LEU A 75 -2.49 12.96 11.26
CA LEU A 75 -2.34 14.36 10.83
C LEU A 75 -2.97 15.35 11.80
N SER A 76 -4.12 15.01 12.41
CA SER A 76 -4.74 15.82 13.45
C SER A 76 -3.94 15.82 14.77
N SER A 77 -3.13 14.79 15.02
CA SER A 77 -2.25 14.75 16.20
C SER A 77 -0.94 15.53 16.02
N LEU A 78 -0.51 15.74 14.77
CA LEU A 78 0.76 16.37 14.42
C LEU A 78 0.61 17.86 14.09
N LEU A 79 -0.43 18.21 13.34
CA LEU A 79 -0.52 19.47 12.61
C LEU A 79 -1.43 20.47 13.29
N THR A 80 -1.05 21.74 13.18
CA THR A 80 -1.83 22.91 13.56
C THR A 80 -1.87 23.92 12.40
N PRO A 81 -2.80 24.88 12.41
CA PRO A 81 -2.89 25.89 11.36
C PRO A 81 -1.55 26.62 11.12
N GLY A 82 -1.14 26.68 9.87
CA GLY A 82 0.11 27.32 9.45
C GLY A 82 1.36 26.42 9.45
N ASP A 83 1.26 25.19 9.96
CA ASP A 83 2.36 24.22 9.81
C ASP A 83 2.63 23.91 8.34
N LEU A 84 3.91 23.67 7.99
CA LEU A 84 4.28 23.19 6.67
C LEU A 84 4.25 21.66 6.63
N VAL A 85 3.71 21.16 5.54
CA VAL A 85 3.65 19.73 5.24
C VAL A 85 4.29 19.47 3.89
N LEU A 86 5.30 18.59 3.88
CA LEU A 86 5.88 18.09 2.66
C LEU A 86 5.02 16.94 2.13
N PHE A 87 4.51 17.04 0.90
CA PHE A 87 3.42 16.20 0.43
C PHE A 87 3.79 15.45 -0.85
N ASP A 88 3.86 14.12 -0.77
CA ASP A 88 3.88 13.26 -1.96
C ASP A 88 2.61 13.48 -2.78
N ARG A 89 2.75 13.77 -4.07
CA ARG A 89 1.61 14.05 -4.95
C ARG A 89 0.65 12.88 -5.10
N ASN A 90 1.11 11.64 -4.87
CA ASN A 90 0.29 10.43 -4.93
C ASN A 90 -0.55 10.19 -3.67
N ASN A 91 -0.46 11.02 -2.66
CA ASN A 91 -1.14 10.79 -1.39
C ASN A 91 -2.65 10.64 -1.54
N HIS A 92 -3.20 9.72 -0.78
CA HIS A 92 -4.63 9.50 -0.71
C HIS A 92 -5.39 10.75 -0.24
N LYS A 93 -6.63 10.93 -0.72
CA LYS A 93 -7.49 12.08 -0.36
C LYS A 93 -7.63 12.32 1.15
N SER A 94 -7.57 11.27 1.97
CA SER A 94 -7.65 11.41 3.43
C SER A 94 -6.46 12.16 4.04
N CYS A 95 -5.27 12.06 3.43
CA CYS A 95 -4.12 12.84 3.83
C CYS A 95 -4.33 14.33 3.55
N HIS A 96 -4.83 14.67 2.35
CA HIS A 96 -5.19 16.05 2.01
C HIS A 96 -6.29 16.59 2.93
N GLN A 97 -7.34 15.80 3.19
CA GLN A 97 -8.39 16.18 4.12
C GLN A 97 -7.86 16.41 5.53
N GLY A 98 -7.02 15.50 6.04
CA GLY A 98 -6.46 15.61 7.39
C GLY A 98 -5.51 16.81 7.54
N ALA A 99 -4.57 16.97 6.60
CA ALA A 99 -3.55 18.00 6.70
C ALA A 99 -4.05 19.39 6.31
N LEU A 100 -4.75 19.52 5.19
CA LEU A 100 -5.06 20.82 4.61
C LEU A 100 -6.42 21.34 5.08
N VAL A 101 -7.46 20.48 5.06
CA VAL A 101 -8.83 20.92 5.40
C VAL A 101 -9.04 20.97 6.90
N LEU A 102 -8.68 19.91 7.62
CA LEU A 102 -8.93 19.82 9.07
C LEU A 102 -7.87 20.55 9.88
N ALA A 103 -6.59 20.38 9.56
CA ALA A 103 -5.52 21.00 10.34
C ALA A 103 -5.08 22.38 9.84
N GLY A 104 -5.47 22.81 8.63
CA GLY A 104 -5.09 24.12 8.08
C GLY A 104 -3.60 24.25 7.77
N ALA A 105 -2.91 23.16 7.49
CA ALA A 105 -1.50 23.18 7.12
C ALA A 105 -1.29 23.67 5.69
N ARG A 106 -0.09 24.17 5.39
CA ARG A 106 0.35 24.64 4.08
C ARG A 106 1.21 23.60 3.39
N PRO A 107 0.83 23.10 2.19
CA PRO A 107 1.58 22.03 1.52
C PRO A 107 2.76 22.56 0.69
N VAL A 108 3.84 21.77 0.69
CA VAL A 108 4.89 21.79 -0.34
C VAL A 108 4.84 20.44 -1.03
N TYR A 109 4.54 20.42 -2.33
CA TYR A 109 4.35 19.15 -3.06
C TYR A 109 5.66 18.60 -3.61
N LEU A 110 5.84 17.30 -3.48
CA LEU A 110 6.84 16.51 -4.18
C LEU A 110 6.17 15.92 -5.42
N GLU A 111 6.64 16.31 -6.59
CA GLU A 111 6.04 15.88 -7.86
C GLU A 111 6.38 14.42 -8.16
N THR A 112 5.45 13.75 -8.80
CA THR A 112 5.55 12.34 -9.17
C THR A 112 5.26 12.18 -10.65
N SER A 113 5.91 11.21 -11.28
CA SER A 113 5.72 10.90 -12.69
C SER A 113 4.77 9.72 -12.91
N ARG A 114 4.26 9.61 -14.14
CA ARG A 114 3.63 8.41 -14.70
C ARG A 114 4.44 7.99 -15.91
N ASN A 115 4.53 6.69 -16.13
CA ASN A 115 5.13 6.18 -17.35
C ASN A 115 4.09 6.08 -18.49
N PRO A 116 4.49 5.80 -19.75
CA PRO A 116 3.58 5.67 -20.88
C PRO A 116 2.50 4.58 -20.70
N TYR A 117 2.75 3.54 -19.90
CA TYR A 117 1.72 2.54 -19.56
C TYR A 117 0.62 3.06 -18.62
N GLY A 118 0.76 4.30 -18.12
CA GLY A 118 -0.16 4.88 -17.13
C GLY A 118 0.13 4.49 -15.68
N PHE A 119 1.25 3.80 -15.39
CA PHE A 119 1.59 3.43 -14.02
C PHE A 119 1.90 4.65 -13.17
N ILE A 120 1.46 4.59 -11.93
CA ILE A 120 1.76 5.58 -10.91
C ILE A 120 3.19 5.33 -10.42
N GLY A 121 4.08 6.25 -10.75
CA GLY A 121 5.47 6.23 -10.30
C GLY A 121 5.67 6.86 -8.93
N GLY A 122 6.92 6.92 -8.52
CA GLY A 122 7.35 7.59 -7.31
C GLY A 122 7.70 9.07 -7.54
N ILE A 123 8.20 9.72 -6.51
CA ILE A 123 8.67 11.10 -6.51
C ILE A 123 9.95 11.21 -7.34
N ASP A 124 10.05 12.23 -8.17
CA ASP A 124 11.27 12.50 -8.94
C ASP A 124 12.44 12.83 -8.00
N ASP A 125 13.61 12.28 -8.28
CA ASP A 125 14.79 12.41 -7.40
C ASP A 125 15.18 13.88 -7.14
N ALA A 126 15.04 14.73 -8.14
CA ALA A 126 15.30 16.17 -8.02
C ALA A 126 14.40 16.87 -6.98
N CYS A 127 13.21 16.33 -6.70
CA CYS A 127 12.32 16.88 -5.68
C CYS A 127 12.83 16.71 -4.24
N PHE A 128 13.82 15.85 -4.03
CA PHE A 128 14.47 15.67 -2.72
C PHE A 128 15.69 16.59 -2.52
N ASP A 129 15.96 17.52 -3.43
CA ASP A 129 17.03 18.50 -3.28
C ASP A 129 16.72 19.46 -2.13
N GLU A 130 17.59 19.51 -1.12
CA GLU A 130 17.38 20.34 0.08
C GLU A 130 17.34 21.83 -0.26
N ALA A 131 18.21 22.31 -1.17
CA ALA A 131 18.25 23.72 -1.52
C ALA A 131 16.96 24.17 -2.20
N GLU A 132 16.43 23.32 -3.09
CA GLU A 132 15.13 23.56 -3.74
C GLU A 132 13.97 23.53 -2.73
N LEU A 133 13.96 22.58 -1.81
CA LEU A 133 12.95 22.52 -0.75
C LEU A 133 12.97 23.77 0.13
N ARG A 134 14.16 24.24 0.54
CA ARG A 134 14.31 25.47 1.32
C ARG A 134 13.88 26.71 0.54
N ARG A 135 14.19 26.77 -0.75
CA ARG A 135 13.72 27.86 -1.62
C ARG A 135 12.19 27.92 -1.64
N ARG A 136 11.52 26.78 -1.80
CA ARG A 136 10.05 26.69 -1.77
C ARG A 136 9.45 27.03 -0.40
N VAL A 137 10.15 26.67 0.68
CA VAL A 137 9.77 27.10 2.04
C VAL A 137 9.82 28.63 2.14
N ALA A 138 10.89 29.27 1.66
CA ALA A 138 11.01 30.73 1.69
C ALA A 138 9.91 31.44 0.88
N GLU A 139 9.41 30.85 -0.19
CA GLU A 139 8.30 31.39 -0.98
C GLU A 139 6.95 31.23 -0.29
N ILE A 140 6.70 30.08 0.35
CA ILE A 140 5.38 29.74 0.93
C ILE A 140 5.26 30.24 2.37
N ALA A 141 6.34 30.20 3.13
CA ALA A 141 6.39 30.50 4.55
C ALA A 141 7.74 31.17 4.91
N PRO A 142 7.97 32.42 4.50
CA PRO A 142 9.23 33.13 4.74
C PRO A 142 9.65 33.09 6.22
N GLU A 143 8.70 33.09 7.12
CA GLU A 143 8.94 33.00 8.57
C GLU A 143 9.55 31.68 9.05
N LYS A 144 9.56 30.65 8.18
CA LYS A 144 10.15 29.33 8.46
C LYS A 144 11.41 29.05 7.62
N ALA A 145 11.85 29.99 6.79
CA ALA A 145 12.95 29.78 5.84
C ALA A 145 14.25 29.32 6.53
N ASP A 146 14.57 29.92 7.68
CA ASP A 146 15.77 29.62 8.44
C ASP A 146 15.57 28.50 9.51
N ALA A 147 14.38 27.92 9.58
CA ALA A 147 14.13 26.84 10.54
C ALA A 147 14.97 25.60 10.18
N PRO A 148 15.67 24.97 11.15
CA PRO A 148 16.39 23.71 10.89
C PRO A 148 15.48 22.63 10.31
N ARG A 149 14.25 22.53 10.84
CA ARG A 149 13.18 21.61 10.41
C ARG A 149 11.93 22.40 10.06
N PRO A 150 11.83 22.92 8.83
CA PRO A 150 10.69 23.75 8.43
C PRO A 150 9.37 22.97 8.35
N PHE A 151 9.44 21.66 8.08
CA PHE A 151 8.27 20.80 7.93
C PHE A 151 7.90 20.11 9.25
N ARG A 152 6.69 20.33 9.72
CA ARG A 152 6.16 19.60 10.86
C ARG A 152 5.96 18.13 10.53
N CYS A 153 5.56 17.83 9.28
CA CYS A 153 5.35 16.46 8.79
C CYS A 153 5.68 16.37 7.30
N ALA A 154 6.29 15.28 6.88
CA ALA A 154 6.22 14.81 5.51
C ALA A 154 5.20 13.66 5.41
N VAL A 155 4.42 13.62 4.34
CA VAL A 155 3.46 12.53 4.06
C VAL A 155 3.90 11.84 2.78
N ILE A 156 4.35 10.60 2.90
CA ILE A 156 4.94 9.80 1.82
C ILE A 156 4.09 8.55 1.58
N GLN A 157 3.70 8.33 0.34
CA GLN A 157 3.06 7.09 -0.10
C GLN A 157 4.13 6.00 -0.22
N LEU A 158 4.23 5.09 0.76
CA LEU A 158 5.30 4.08 0.77
C LEU A 158 5.24 3.13 -0.42
N GLY A 159 4.04 2.76 -0.84
CA GLY A 159 3.81 1.92 -2.01
C GLY A 159 2.64 2.42 -2.82
N THR A 160 2.86 2.68 -4.12
CA THR A 160 1.78 3.11 -5.01
C THR A 160 0.79 1.98 -5.28
N TYR A 161 -0.39 2.33 -5.80
CA TYR A 161 -1.39 1.34 -6.19
C TYR A 161 -0.84 0.33 -7.20
N ASP A 162 -0.05 0.82 -8.16
CA ASP A 162 0.53 -0.02 -9.23
C ASP A 162 1.76 -0.82 -8.77
N GLY A 163 2.25 -0.61 -7.55
CA GLY A 163 3.31 -1.41 -6.96
C GLY A 163 4.72 -0.84 -7.12
N THR A 164 4.86 0.47 -7.32
CA THR A 164 6.13 1.16 -7.07
C THR A 164 6.32 1.29 -5.57
N ILE A 165 7.32 0.64 -5.00
CA ILE A 165 7.64 0.75 -3.57
C ILE A 165 8.89 1.61 -3.36
N TYR A 166 8.83 2.47 -2.35
CA TYR A 166 9.88 3.43 -2.01
C TYR A 166 10.93 2.80 -1.10
N ASN A 167 12.18 3.20 -1.27
CA ASN A 167 13.23 2.94 -0.31
C ASN A 167 13.06 3.90 0.89
N ALA A 168 12.46 3.40 1.97
CA ALA A 168 12.16 4.21 3.15
C ALA A 168 13.43 4.77 3.81
N ARG A 169 14.55 3.99 3.81
CA ARG A 169 15.83 4.47 4.33
C ARG A 169 16.30 5.70 3.56
N GLN A 170 16.27 5.64 2.23
CA GLN A 170 16.69 6.75 1.38
C GLN A 170 15.80 7.99 1.56
N VAL A 171 14.47 7.79 1.71
CA VAL A 171 13.56 8.91 2.01
C VAL A 171 13.96 9.60 3.31
N VAL A 172 14.21 8.85 4.38
CA VAL A 172 14.64 9.43 5.67
C VAL A 172 15.98 10.13 5.55
N ASP A 173 16.94 9.55 4.82
CA ASP A 173 18.26 10.15 4.61
C ASP A 173 18.19 11.48 3.85
N ARG A 174 17.26 11.60 2.88
CA ARG A 174 17.13 12.79 2.03
C ARG A 174 16.35 13.94 2.67
N ILE A 175 15.24 13.65 3.34
CA ILE A 175 14.34 14.68 3.87
C ILE A 175 14.14 14.64 5.39
N GLY A 176 14.63 13.61 6.07
CA GLY A 176 14.42 13.44 7.50
C GLY A 176 14.97 14.58 8.35
N GLY A 177 16.10 15.18 7.94
CA GLY A 177 16.68 16.35 8.57
C GLY A 177 15.81 17.63 8.48
N LEU A 178 14.90 17.69 7.52
CA LEU A 178 14.00 18.83 7.30
C LEU A 178 12.63 18.67 7.98
N CYS A 179 12.32 17.49 8.53
CA CYS A 179 11.01 17.14 9.05
C CYS A 179 11.05 16.77 10.52
N ASP A 180 10.06 17.18 11.31
CA ASP A 180 9.88 16.65 12.67
C ASP A 180 9.39 15.22 12.67
N TYR A 181 8.45 14.89 11.76
CA TYR A 181 7.89 13.56 11.56
C TYR A 181 7.79 13.22 10.07
N ILE A 182 7.78 11.92 9.78
CA ILE A 182 7.36 11.39 8.48
C ILE A 182 6.21 10.40 8.72
N LEU A 183 5.08 10.63 8.06
CA LEU A 183 4.00 9.67 7.91
C LEU A 183 4.21 8.89 6.62
N PHE A 184 4.44 7.60 6.73
CA PHE A 184 4.39 6.68 5.61
C PHE A 184 2.98 6.08 5.49
N ASP A 185 2.25 6.47 4.44
CA ASP A 185 0.99 5.80 4.08
C ASP A 185 1.32 4.46 3.41
N SER A 186 1.17 3.40 4.18
CA SER A 186 1.44 2.01 3.78
C SER A 186 0.16 1.23 3.54
N ALA A 187 -0.92 1.91 3.12
CA ALA A 187 -2.22 1.28 2.93
C ALA A 187 -2.21 0.15 1.88
N TRP A 188 -1.29 0.18 0.91
CA TRP A 188 -1.14 -0.82 -0.15
C TRP A 188 0.05 -1.76 0.04
N VAL A 189 0.72 -1.68 1.16
CA VAL A 189 1.85 -2.51 1.59
C VAL A 189 1.67 -2.83 3.09
N GLY A 190 2.72 -2.90 3.89
CA GLY A 190 2.62 -3.20 5.32
C GLY A 190 3.10 -4.61 5.66
N TYR A 191 3.53 -5.35 4.66
CA TYR A 191 4.13 -6.68 4.77
C TYR A 191 5.62 -6.69 4.43
N GLU A 192 6.16 -5.58 3.96
CA GLU A 192 7.55 -5.45 3.49
C GLU A 192 8.55 -5.85 4.58
N GLN A 193 8.27 -5.58 5.84
CA GLN A 193 9.15 -5.97 6.95
C GLN A 193 9.27 -7.49 7.15
N PHE A 194 8.32 -8.28 6.62
CA PHE A 194 8.34 -9.75 6.68
C PHE A 194 9.03 -10.38 5.48
N ILE A 195 9.46 -9.57 4.50
CA ILE A 195 10.19 -9.98 3.30
C ILE A 195 11.63 -9.47 3.41
N PRO A 196 12.61 -10.31 3.77
CA PRO A 196 13.96 -9.87 4.13
C PRO A 196 14.66 -8.99 3.09
N MET A 197 14.45 -9.25 1.79
CA MET A 197 15.05 -8.42 0.73
C MET A 197 14.50 -6.98 0.71
N MET A 198 13.34 -6.72 1.30
CA MET A 198 12.67 -5.41 1.33
C MET A 198 12.95 -4.62 2.62
N LYS A 199 13.93 -5.00 3.43
CA LYS A 199 14.19 -4.37 4.73
C LYS A 199 14.32 -2.85 4.67
N ASP A 200 14.98 -2.31 3.63
CA ASP A 200 15.20 -0.87 3.47
C ASP A 200 13.94 -0.13 2.95
N CYS A 201 12.94 -0.88 2.48
CA CYS A 201 11.62 -0.37 2.15
C CYS A 201 10.69 -0.28 3.38
N SER A 202 11.07 -0.84 4.54
CA SER A 202 10.24 -0.82 5.74
C SER A 202 10.63 0.28 6.69
N PRO A 203 9.78 1.33 6.88
CA PRO A 203 10.05 2.38 7.85
C PRO A 203 10.20 1.86 9.30
N LEU A 204 9.49 0.76 9.62
CA LEU A 204 9.48 0.19 10.97
C LEU A 204 10.75 -0.61 11.30
N LEU A 205 11.52 -1.03 10.28
CA LEU A 205 12.81 -1.70 10.47
C LEU A 205 14.01 -0.74 10.53
N LEU A 206 13.79 0.56 10.25
CA LEU A 206 14.88 1.54 10.28
C LEU A 206 15.44 1.70 11.69
N GLU A 207 16.77 1.75 11.79
CA GLU A 207 17.48 2.20 12.98
C GLU A 207 17.53 3.73 12.93
N LEU A 208 16.98 4.37 13.97
CA LEU A 208 16.78 5.81 14.04
C LEU A 208 17.48 6.40 15.27
N GLY A 209 18.17 7.52 15.05
CA GLY A 209 18.84 8.29 16.10
C GLY A 209 18.06 9.56 16.49
N PRO A 210 18.55 10.32 17.47
CA PRO A 210 17.86 11.51 18.00
C PRO A 210 17.69 12.63 16.97
N ASP A 211 18.48 12.63 15.90
CA ASP A 211 18.40 13.60 14.81
C ASP A 211 17.47 13.17 13.68
N ASP A 212 17.05 11.90 13.67
CA ASP A 212 16.08 11.41 12.69
C ASP A 212 14.65 11.88 13.03
N PRO A 213 13.73 11.95 12.03
CA PRO A 213 12.33 12.27 12.28
C PRO A 213 11.63 11.18 13.08
N GLY A 214 10.60 11.54 13.83
CA GLY A 214 9.65 10.55 14.33
C GLY A 214 8.89 9.92 13.16
N ILE A 215 8.54 8.64 13.26
CA ILE A 215 7.87 7.90 12.19
C ILE A 215 6.47 7.50 12.62
N PHE A 216 5.50 7.77 11.75
CA PHE A 216 4.19 7.12 11.74
C PHE A 216 4.04 6.27 10.49
N VAL A 217 3.41 5.10 10.64
CA VAL A 217 3.05 4.24 9.52
C VAL A 217 1.57 3.88 9.65
N THR A 218 0.80 4.09 8.60
CA THR A 218 -0.61 3.70 8.54
C THR A 218 -0.78 2.54 7.56
N GLN A 219 -1.45 1.47 7.99
CA GLN A 219 -1.62 0.26 7.20
C GLN A 219 -3.09 -0.13 7.10
N SER A 220 -3.53 -0.50 5.89
CA SER A 220 -4.82 -1.19 5.70
C SER A 220 -4.62 -2.69 5.91
N VAL A 221 -5.06 -3.20 7.05
CA VAL A 221 -4.97 -4.63 7.35
C VAL A 221 -5.84 -5.45 6.41
N HIS A 222 -6.97 -4.88 5.98
CA HIS A 222 -7.95 -5.54 5.11
C HIS A 222 -7.56 -5.69 3.63
N LYS A 223 -6.47 -5.06 3.16
CA LYS A 223 -6.08 -5.14 1.74
C LYS A 223 -5.29 -6.40 1.43
N GLN A 224 -4.05 -6.49 1.86
CA GLN A 224 -3.18 -7.63 1.58
C GLN A 224 -2.80 -8.43 2.81
N GLN A 225 -3.06 -7.93 4.02
CA GLN A 225 -2.92 -8.66 5.27
C GLN A 225 -4.23 -9.40 5.63
N ALA A 226 -4.31 -9.98 6.84
CA ALA A 226 -5.45 -10.77 7.28
C ALA A 226 -6.39 -9.95 8.16
N GLY A 227 -7.32 -9.20 7.55
CA GLY A 227 -8.31 -8.41 8.28
C GLY A 227 -9.60 -8.25 7.50
N PHE A 228 -10.70 -8.05 8.20
CA PHE A 228 -11.98 -7.68 7.59
C PHE A 228 -11.91 -6.26 7.02
N SER A 229 -12.77 -5.95 6.04
CA SER A 229 -12.88 -4.61 5.48
C SER A 229 -13.01 -3.55 6.58
N GLN A 230 -12.44 -2.36 6.35
CA GLN A 230 -12.31 -1.24 7.28
C GLN A 230 -11.24 -1.41 8.38
N THR A 231 -10.59 -2.56 8.51
CA THR A 231 -9.51 -2.70 9.49
C THR A 231 -8.25 -1.99 9.04
N SER A 232 -7.68 -1.22 9.97
CA SER A 232 -6.45 -0.46 9.78
C SER A 232 -5.68 -0.41 11.10
N GLN A 233 -4.40 -0.05 11.03
CA GLN A 233 -3.57 0.20 12.20
C GLN A 233 -2.62 1.36 11.97
N ILE A 234 -2.32 2.07 13.05
CA ILE A 234 -1.33 3.14 13.11
C ILE A 234 -0.15 2.63 13.94
N HIS A 235 1.03 2.64 13.37
CA HIS A 235 2.26 2.37 14.10
C HIS A 235 3.00 3.67 14.34
N LYS A 236 3.45 3.88 15.57
CA LYS A 236 4.25 5.01 15.99
C LYS A 236 5.63 4.52 16.40
N LYS A 237 6.68 5.07 15.81
CA LYS A 237 8.08 4.76 16.09
C LYS A 237 8.84 6.06 16.28
N ASP A 238 8.98 6.50 17.53
CA ASP A 238 9.55 7.79 17.87
C ASP A 238 10.19 7.84 19.26
N ALA A 239 10.51 6.69 19.85
CA ALA A 239 11.19 6.63 21.14
C ALA A 239 12.52 7.40 21.12
N HIS A 240 13.20 7.45 19.96
CA HIS A 240 14.48 8.16 19.77
C HIS A 240 14.36 9.69 19.87
N VAL A 241 13.16 10.26 19.70
CA VAL A 241 12.92 11.71 19.88
C VAL A 241 12.19 12.06 21.17
N LYS A 242 11.96 11.07 22.04
CA LYS A 242 11.29 11.29 23.33
C LYS A 242 12.07 12.30 24.18
N GLY A 243 11.35 13.26 24.73
CA GLY A 243 11.94 14.37 25.52
C GLY A 243 12.31 15.60 24.69
N GLN A 244 12.30 15.52 23.36
CA GLN A 244 12.46 16.69 22.51
C GLN A 244 11.15 17.46 22.37
N ALA A 245 11.23 18.77 22.12
CA ALA A 245 10.04 19.63 21.94
C ALA A 245 9.10 19.20 20.80
N ARG A 246 9.67 18.53 19.78
CA ARG A 246 8.91 17.99 18.64
C ARG A 246 8.16 16.69 18.93
N TYR A 247 8.44 16.01 20.07
CA TYR A 247 7.83 14.73 20.41
C TYR A 247 6.32 14.83 20.58
N VAL A 248 5.58 13.92 19.94
CA VAL A 248 4.12 13.80 20.03
C VAL A 248 3.77 12.74 21.07
N THR A 249 3.09 13.15 22.12
CA THR A 249 2.70 12.26 23.22
C THR A 249 1.55 11.33 22.83
N HIS A 250 1.42 10.22 23.55
CA HIS A 250 0.26 9.35 23.42
C HIS A 250 -1.07 10.12 23.60
N LYS A 251 -1.10 11.04 24.57
CA LYS A 251 -2.30 11.85 24.86
C LYS A 251 -2.74 12.68 23.63
N GLN A 252 -1.79 13.27 22.90
CA GLN A 252 -2.11 14.01 21.66
C GLN A 252 -2.67 13.09 20.57
N VAL A 253 -2.04 11.92 20.37
CA VAL A 253 -2.53 10.93 19.38
C VAL A 253 -3.90 10.42 19.79
N ASN A 254 -4.12 10.13 21.09
CA ASN A 254 -5.41 9.61 21.56
C ASN A 254 -6.52 10.64 21.48
N ASN A 255 -6.24 11.92 21.72
CA ASN A 255 -7.22 12.98 21.52
C ASN A 255 -7.69 13.05 20.05
N ALA A 256 -6.73 12.96 19.12
CA ALA A 256 -7.07 12.88 17.69
C ALA A 256 -7.81 11.58 17.33
N PHE A 257 -7.44 10.46 17.96
CA PHE A 257 -8.13 9.18 17.79
C PHE A 257 -9.61 9.30 18.22
N MET A 258 -9.87 9.81 19.41
CA MET A 258 -11.24 10.01 19.91
C MET A 258 -12.07 10.95 19.03
N LEU A 259 -11.44 11.92 18.37
CA LEU A 259 -12.13 12.83 17.46
C LEU A 259 -12.65 12.12 16.19
N HIS A 260 -11.95 11.08 15.74
CA HIS A 260 -12.22 10.42 14.46
C HIS A 260 -12.79 9.01 14.59
N ALA A 261 -12.66 8.36 15.74
CA ALA A 261 -13.14 7.00 15.98
C ALA A 261 -14.61 6.98 16.42
N SER A 262 -15.29 5.87 16.08
CA SER A 262 -16.63 5.60 16.63
C SER A 262 -16.53 5.22 18.10
N THR A 263 -17.52 5.66 18.90
CA THR A 263 -17.69 5.23 20.29
C THR A 263 -18.24 3.81 20.42
N SER A 264 -18.63 3.18 19.31
CA SER A 264 -19.23 1.84 19.27
C SER A 264 -18.42 0.94 18.34
N PRO A 265 -17.29 0.38 18.81
CA PRO A 265 -16.43 -0.47 17.98
C PRO A 265 -17.12 -1.80 17.67
N PHE A 266 -17.00 -2.29 16.44
CA PHE A 266 -17.42 -3.63 16.06
C PHE A 266 -16.30 -4.62 16.36
N TYR A 267 -16.43 -5.37 17.43
CA TYR A 267 -15.37 -6.26 17.95
C TYR A 267 -14.86 -7.31 16.98
N PRO A 268 -15.65 -7.88 16.04
CA PRO A 268 -15.09 -8.77 15.01
C PRO A 268 -14.01 -8.12 14.15
N LEU A 269 -14.12 -6.81 13.84
CA LEU A 269 -13.06 -6.08 13.14
C LEU A 269 -11.80 -5.99 14.00
N PHE A 270 -11.97 -5.58 15.26
CA PHE A 270 -10.88 -5.51 16.22
C PHE A 270 -10.15 -6.86 16.36
N ALA A 271 -10.90 -7.94 16.58
CA ALA A 271 -10.36 -9.29 16.70
C ALA A 271 -9.57 -9.71 15.46
N SER A 272 -10.01 -9.34 14.25
CA SER A 272 -9.30 -9.66 13.02
C SER A 272 -7.93 -8.97 12.94
N ILE A 273 -7.77 -7.76 13.48
CA ILE A 273 -6.46 -7.08 13.54
C ILE A 273 -5.53 -7.78 14.54
N ASP A 274 -6.05 -8.18 15.71
CA ASP A 274 -5.26 -8.94 16.70
C ASP A 274 -4.79 -10.28 16.13
N ILE A 275 -5.68 -11.01 15.46
CA ILE A 275 -5.33 -12.27 14.78
C ILE A 275 -4.30 -12.04 13.68
N ASN A 276 -4.42 -10.96 12.90
CA ASN A 276 -3.40 -10.59 11.92
C ASN A 276 -2.03 -10.43 12.57
N ALA A 277 -1.94 -9.70 13.68
CA ALA A 277 -0.68 -9.54 14.41
C ALA A 277 -0.11 -10.88 14.89
N LYS A 278 -0.97 -11.77 15.42
CA LYS A 278 -0.57 -13.12 15.83
C LYS A 278 -0.05 -13.97 14.68
N MET A 279 -0.71 -13.93 13.52
CA MET A 279 -0.27 -14.65 12.31
C MET A 279 1.10 -14.18 11.81
N HIS A 280 1.41 -12.90 11.98
CA HIS A 280 2.69 -12.30 11.59
C HIS A 280 3.80 -12.44 12.63
N SER A 281 3.51 -13.00 13.80
CA SER A 281 4.46 -13.13 14.90
C SER A 281 5.58 -14.14 14.58
N GLY A 282 6.83 -13.77 14.93
CA GLY A 282 8.00 -14.63 14.84
C GLY A 282 8.34 -15.09 13.42
N VAL A 283 8.58 -16.39 13.25
CA VAL A 283 8.93 -16.98 11.93
C VAL A 283 7.72 -17.15 11.01
N SER A 284 6.51 -17.17 11.55
CA SER A 284 5.28 -17.42 10.80
C SER A 284 5.07 -16.33 9.74
N GLY A 285 5.12 -15.05 10.12
CA GLY A 285 4.97 -13.94 9.19
C GLY A 285 5.97 -14.00 8.03
N ARG A 286 7.25 -14.21 8.33
CA ARG A 286 8.28 -14.34 7.30
C ARG A 286 8.06 -15.53 6.36
N ARG A 287 7.60 -16.67 6.89
CA ARG A 287 7.35 -17.87 6.09
C ARG A 287 6.21 -17.67 5.10
N ILE A 288 5.07 -17.16 5.56
CA ILE A 288 3.90 -16.97 4.69
C ILE A 288 4.17 -15.96 3.57
N TRP A 289 4.92 -14.89 3.84
CA TRP A 289 5.28 -13.91 2.81
C TRP A 289 6.39 -14.42 1.88
N ALA A 290 7.34 -15.21 2.37
CA ALA A 290 8.35 -15.86 1.53
C ALA A 290 7.70 -16.81 0.50
N GLU A 291 6.70 -17.58 0.92
CA GLU A 291 5.92 -18.45 0.03
C GLU A 291 5.15 -17.62 -1.00
N CYS A 292 4.50 -16.53 -0.58
CA CYS A 292 3.80 -15.61 -1.47
C CYS A 292 4.72 -15.01 -2.55
N VAL A 293 5.90 -14.54 -2.17
CA VAL A 293 6.90 -14.00 -3.11
C VAL A 293 7.35 -15.05 -4.12
N LYS A 294 7.62 -16.28 -3.70
CA LYS A 294 8.01 -17.37 -4.59
C LYS A 294 6.92 -17.72 -5.60
N ILE A 295 5.67 -17.81 -5.16
CA ILE A 295 4.52 -18.00 -6.05
C ILE A 295 4.45 -16.88 -7.09
N GLY A 296 4.66 -15.64 -6.68
CA GLY A 296 4.68 -14.48 -7.57
C GLY A 296 5.83 -14.49 -8.58
N ILE A 297 7.00 -14.99 -8.21
CA ILE A 297 8.15 -15.16 -9.10
C ILE A 297 7.87 -16.26 -10.13
N GLU A 298 7.38 -17.41 -9.69
CA GLU A 298 7.02 -18.51 -10.60
C GLU A 298 5.89 -18.12 -11.56
N ALA A 299 4.91 -17.33 -11.09
CA ALA A 299 3.86 -16.78 -11.94
C ALA A 299 4.44 -15.94 -13.09
N ARG A 300 5.37 -15.05 -12.79
CA ARG A 300 6.05 -14.21 -13.80
C ARG A 300 6.86 -15.04 -14.79
N LYS A 301 7.60 -16.05 -14.31
CA LYS A 301 8.35 -16.98 -15.17
C LYS A 301 7.43 -17.80 -16.07
N GLN A 302 6.34 -18.32 -15.52
CA GLN A 302 5.38 -19.09 -16.30
C GLN A 302 4.73 -18.23 -17.38
N LEU A 303 4.34 -16.99 -17.05
CA LEU A 303 3.76 -16.06 -18.01
C LEU A 303 4.74 -15.78 -19.15
N LYS A 304 5.99 -15.46 -18.85
CA LYS A 304 7.04 -15.20 -19.86
C LYS A 304 7.30 -16.39 -20.80
N ARG A 305 7.09 -17.63 -20.33
CA ARG A 305 7.25 -18.85 -21.14
C ARG A 305 6.04 -19.15 -22.03
N THR A 306 4.85 -18.74 -21.61
CA THR A 306 3.58 -19.13 -22.24
C THR A 306 2.93 -18.03 -23.06
N CYS A 307 3.22 -16.78 -22.76
CA CYS A 307 2.60 -15.59 -23.35
C CYS A 307 3.65 -14.77 -24.12
N ARG A 308 3.21 -14.24 -25.27
CA ARG A 308 4.04 -13.42 -26.14
C ARG A 308 3.75 -11.93 -25.97
N TYR A 309 2.48 -11.58 -25.86
CA TYR A 309 2.01 -10.19 -25.87
C TYR A 309 1.85 -9.62 -24.46
N ILE A 310 1.29 -10.39 -23.54
CA ILE A 310 1.05 -9.97 -22.17
C ILE A 310 2.28 -10.32 -21.34
N GLN A 311 2.97 -9.32 -20.80
CA GLN A 311 4.25 -9.50 -20.14
C GLN A 311 4.22 -9.02 -18.68
N PRO A 312 4.97 -9.67 -17.77
CA PRO A 312 5.11 -9.18 -16.41
C PRO A 312 6.03 -7.96 -16.39
N PHE A 313 5.65 -6.96 -15.60
CA PHE A 313 6.40 -5.72 -15.44
C PHE A 313 7.54 -5.92 -14.44
N VAL A 314 8.67 -6.40 -14.93
CA VAL A 314 9.92 -6.60 -14.18
C VAL A 314 11.11 -6.33 -15.11
N PRO A 315 12.32 -6.07 -14.59
CA PRO A 315 13.50 -5.91 -15.42
C PRO A 315 13.68 -7.11 -16.40
N PRO A 316 13.82 -6.89 -17.70
CA PRO A 316 13.98 -7.99 -18.65
C PRO A 316 15.32 -8.71 -18.48
N VAL A 317 16.35 -7.95 -18.09
CA VAL A 317 17.73 -8.44 -17.89
C VAL A 317 18.25 -7.92 -16.55
N VAL A 318 18.87 -8.80 -15.78
CA VAL A 318 19.54 -8.45 -14.52
C VAL A 318 20.96 -9.06 -14.57
N ILE A 319 21.99 -8.24 -14.31
CA ILE A 319 23.40 -8.66 -14.34
C ILE A 319 23.72 -9.46 -15.63
N GLY A 320 23.31 -8.93 -16.79
CA GLY A 320 23.62 -9.50 -18.12
C GLY A 320 22.88 -10.79 -18.49
N ARG A 321 21.91 -11.25 -17.70
CA ARG A 321 21.12 -12.46 -17.98
C ARG A 321 19.62 -12.17 -17.94
N PRO A 322 18.80 -12.89 -18.74
CA PRO A 322 17.35 -12.78 -18.66
C PRO A 322 16.83 -13.01 -17.23
N TRP A 323 15.90 -12.18 -16.76
CA TRP A 323 15.35 -12.26 -15.42
C TRP A 323 14.82 -13.65 -15.07
N GLU A 324 14.09 -14.28 -15.97
CA GLU A 324 13.47 -15.59 -15.78
C GLU A 324 14.47 -16.75 -15.75
N SER A 325 15.71 -16.53 -16.17
CA SER A 325 16.76 -17.56 -16.19
C SER A 325 17.38 -17.84 -14.81
N TYR A 326 17.18 -16.94 -13.85
CA TYR A 326 17.69 -17.10 -12.49
C TYR A 326 16.85 -18.08 -11.67
N PRO A 327 17.44 -18.83 -10.72
CA PRO A 327 16.66 -19.62 -9.76
C PRO A 327 15.69 -18.76 -8.98
N THR A 328 14.51 -19.29 -8.68
CA THR A 328 13.47 -18.58 -7.90
C THR A 328 13.96 -18.17 -6.53
N GLU A 329 14.75 -19.01 -5.88
CA GLU A 329 15.34 -18.74 -4.57
C GLU A 329 16.33 -17.56 -4.59
N GLU A 330 17.03 -17.35 -5.70
CA GLU A 330 17.95 -16.22 -5.88
C GLU A 330 17.16 -14.93 -6.06
N ILE A 331 16.16 -14.93 -6.94
CA ILE A 331 15.28 -13.77 -7.15
C ILE A 331 14.57 -13.38 -5.84
N ALA A 332 14.12 -14.36 -5.07
CA ALA A 332 13.38 -14.13 -3.82
C ALA A 332 14.21 -13.51 -2.68
N ARG A 333 15.52 -13.42 -2.84
CA ARG A 333 16.46 -12.92 -1.82
C ARG A 333 17.11 -11.59 -2.16
N ASP A 334 16.92 -11.11 -3.38
CA ASP A 334 17.65 -9.96 -3.88
C ASP A 334 16.73 -8.97 -4.58
N LEU A 335 16.59 -7.79 -3.98
CA LEU A 335 15.71 -6.73 -4.47
C LEU A 335 16.19 -6.14 -5.81
N ARG A 336 17.44 -6.39 -6.24
CA ARG A 336 17.93 -5.97 -7.55
C ARG A 336 17.11 -6.55 -8.72
N PHE A 337 16.47 -7.69 -8.53
CA PHE A 337 15.56 -8.28 -9.51
C PHE A 337 14.25 -7.51 -9.70
N PHE A 338 13.99 -6.51 -8.87
CA PHE A 338 12.79 -5.68 -8.88
C PHE A 338 13.10 -4.19 -8.98
N LYS A 339 14.36 -3.82 -9.21
CA LYS A 339 14.83 -2.44 -9.17
C LYS A 339 14.47 -1.67 -10.43
N PHE A 340 13.96 -0.45 -10.25
CA PHE A 340 13.91 0.55 -11.30
C PHE A 340 15.30 1.18 -11.46
N GLU A 341 16.12 0.61 -12.35
CA GLU A 341 17.46 1.14 -12.61
C GLU A 341 17.35 2.41 -13.46
N PRO A 342 17.90 3.56 -13.00
CA PRO A 342 17.84 4.81 -13.73
C PRO A 342 18.36 4.70 -15.18
N GLY A 343 17.65 5.34 -16.12
CA GLY A 343 18.04 5.38 -17.53
C GLY A 343 17.76 4.08 -18.31
N THR A 344 17.12 3.09 -17.69
CA THR A 344 16.69 1.87 -18.41
C THR A 344 15.30 2.06 -19.03
N LYS A 345 15.15 1.61 -20.29
CA LYS A 345 13.92 1.84 -21.07
C LYS A 345 12.73 0.98 -20.63
N TRP A 346 12.97 -0.17 -20.00
CA TRP A 346 11.92 -1.16 -19.73
C TRP A 346 10.79 -0.66 -18.81
N HIS A 347 11.10 0.24 -17.89
CA HIS A 347 10.09 0.79 -16.97
C HIS A 347 9.56 2.15 -17.43
N ALA A 348 10.25 2.81 -18.34
CA ALA A 348 9.85 4.10 -18.91
C ALA A 348 9.49 5.20 -17.88
N PHE A 349 10.06 5.14 -16.69
CA PHE A 349 10.04 6.22 -15.73
C PHE A 349 11.33 7.03 -15.87
N GLU A 350 11.18 8.34 -15.94
CA GLU A 350 12.26 9.30 -15.92
C GLU A 350 12.42 9.90 -14.51
N GLY A 351 13.56 10.52 -14.24
CA GLY A 351 13.76 11.27 -13.02
C GLY A 351 14.05 10.46 -11.75
N TYR A 352 14.26 9.15 -11.86
CA TYR A 352 14.59 8.31 -10.70
C TYR A 352 16.08 8.31 -10.38
N GLY A 353 16.39 8.34 -9.08
CA GLY A 353 17.73 8.09 -8.54
C GLY A 353 18.02 6.60 -8.36
N SER A 354 19.31 6.29 -8.13
CA SER A 354 19.72 4.90 -7.88
C SER A 354 19.16 4.35 -6.56
N ASN A 355 18.65 3.11 -6.58
CA ASN A 355 18.05 2.41 -5.44
C ASN A 355 16.85 3.14 -4.80
N GLN A 356 16.20 4.04 -5.51
CA GLN A 356 15.12 4.85 -5.00
C GLN A 356 13.80 4.07 -4.96
N TYR A 357 13.52 3.29 -6.01
CA TYR A 357 12.26 2.57 -6.17
C TYR A 357 12.45 1.15 -6.68
N PHE A 358 11.46 0.31 -6.35
CA PHE A 358 11.42 -1.10 -6.76
C PHE A 358 10.00 -1.49 -7.16
N VAL A 359 9.88 -2.49 -8.01
CA VAL A 359 8.61 -3.18 -8.23
C VAL A 359 8.28 -4.00 -6.98
N ASP A 360 7.09 -3.85 -6.46
CA ASP A 360 6.61 -4.67 -5.34
C ASP A 360 6.44 -6.13 -5.77
N PRO A 361 7.16 -7.09 -5.18
CA PRO A 361 7.07 -8.51 -5.56
C PRO A 361 5.67 -9.10 -5.40
N CYS A 362 4.86 -8.53 -4.48
CA CYS A 362 3.49 -8.97 -4.20
C CYS A 362 2.43 -8.26 -5.04
N LYS A 363 2.83 -7.43 -6.01
CA LYS A 363 1.98 -6.84 -7.04
C LYS A 363 2.27 -7.52 -8.38
N PHE A 364 1.34 -8.32 -8.87
CA PHE A 364 1.47 -8.98 -10.16
C PHE A 364 0.95 -8.07 -11.25
N LEU A 365 1.80 -7.11 -11.63
CA LEU A 365 1.53 -6.11 -12.64
C LEU A 365 1.95 -6.64 -14.01
N LEU A 366 1.04 -6.55 -14.98
CA LEU A 366 1.24 -6.99 -16.36
C LEU A 366 1.03 -5.82 -17.31
N THR A 367 1.78 -5.82 -18.41
CA THR A 367 1.60 -4.89 -19.54
C THR A 367 0.92 -5.57 -20.70
N THR A 368 0.12 -4.80 -21.44
CA THR A 368 -0.43 -5.19 -22.75
C THR A 368 0.27 -4.42 -23.85
N PRO A 369 0.38 -4.95 -25.09
CA PRO A 369 1.05 -4.29 -26.21
C PRO A 369 0.28 -3.06 -26.69
N GLY A 370 0.95 -2.21 -27.45
CA GLY A 370 0.35 -1.06 -28.15
C GLY A 370 0.82 0.31 -27.70
N ILE A 371 1.87 0.37 -26.86
CA ILE A 371 2.54 1.62 -26.48
C ILE A 371 4.02 1.50 -26.77
N ASP A 372 4.55 2.40 -27.57
CA ASP A 372 5.98 2.67 -27.64
C ASP A 372 6.41 3.40 -26.36
N THR A 373 7.23 2.75 -25.57
CA THR A 373 7.69 3.29 -24.29
C THR A 373 8.71 4.43 -24.40
N GLU A 374 9.29 4.66 -25.58
CA GLU A 374 10.24 5.74 -25.84
C GLU A 374 9.53 7.03 -26.22
N THR A 375 8.48 6.92 -27.04
CA THR A 375 7.74 8.10 -27.54
C THR A 375 6.44 8.36 -26.78
N GLY A 376 5.88 7.34 -26.12
CA GLY A 376 4.56 7.40 -25.50
C GLY A 376 3.41 7.34 -26.51
N GLU A 377 3.69 7.07 -27.77
CA GLU A 377 2.69 6.98 -28.85
C GLU A 377 2.12 5.58 -28.96
N TYR A 378 0.92 5.49 -29.53
CA TYR A 378 0.29 4.21 -29.81
C TYR A 378 0.91 3.55 -31.04
N GLU A 379 1.17 2.25 -30.95
CA GLU A 379 1.58 1.39 -32.06
C GLU A 379 0.38 0.96 -32.90
N ASP A 380 0.63 0.51 -34.15
CA ASP A 380 -0.41 -0.01 -35.06
C ASP A 380 -1.14 -1.24 -34.48
N PHE A 381 -0.44 -2.08 -33.71
CA PHE A 381 -1.00 -3.22 -32.99
C PHE A 381 -1.00 -2.96 -31.49
N GLY A 382 -2.19 -3.02 -30.89
CA GLY A 382 -2.33 -2.85 -29.45
C GLY A 382 -3.53 -3.60 -28.89
N VAL A 383 -3.47 -3.87 -27.60
CA VAL A 383 -4.55 -4.50 -26.84
C VAL A 383 -4.83 -3.66 -25.61
N PRO A 384 -5.89 -2.86 -25.59
CA PRO A 384 -6.31 -2.17 -24.38
C PRO A 384 -6.53 -3.15 -23.23
N ALA A 385 -5.92 -2.89 -22.08
CA ALA A 385 -6.01 -3.80 -20.92
C ALA A 385 -7.45 -3.97 -20.42
N THR A 386 -8.35 -3.02 -20.72
CA THR A 386 -9.79 -3.13 -20.43
C THR A 386 -10.45 -4.29 -21.19
N ILE A 387 -10.02 -4.59 -22.41
CA ILE A 387 -10.51 -5.76 -23.17
C ILE A 387 -10.08 -7.05 -22.47
N LEU A 388 -8.79 -7.17 -22.13
CA LEU A 388 -8.29 -8.31 -21.36
C LEU A 388 -9.02 -8.44 -20.02
N ALA A 389 -9.22 -7.34 -19.28
CA ALA A 389 -9.92 -7.35 -18.00
C ALA A 389 -11.36 -7.85 -18.13
N ASN A 390 -12.09 -7.44 -19.16
CA ASN A 390 -13.45 -7.89 -19.42
C ASN A 390 -13.50 -9.37 -19.83
N TYR A 391 -12.55 -9.80 -20.68
CA TYR A 391 -12.40 -11.21 -21.01
C TYR A 391 -12.17 -12.06 -19.77
N LEU A 392 -11.25 -11.65 -18.89
CA LEU A 392 -10.93 -12.35 -17.65
C LEU A 392 -12.13 -12.40 -16.71
N ARG A 393 -12.89 -11.30 -16.57
CA ARG A 393 -14.13 -11.28 -15.75
C ARG A 393 -15.16 -12.26 -16.27
N ALA A 394 -15.36 -12.35 -17.59
CA ALA A 394 -16.25 -13.33 -18.21
C ALA A 394 -15.83 -14.79 -17.94
N HIS A 395 -14.56 -15.00 -17.59
CA HIS A 395 -13.99 -16.32 -17.25
C HIS A 395 -13.71 -16.48 -15.74
N GLY A 396 -14.37 -15.68 -14.88
CA GLY A 396 -14.32 -15.81 -13.42
C GLY A 396 -13.06 -15.26 -12.77
N VAL A 397 -12.27 -14.44 -13.47
CA VAL A 397 -11.07 -13.79 -12.91
C VAL A 397 -11.26 -12.28 -12.88
N VAL A 398 -11.24 -11.71 -11.68
CA VAL A 398 -11.41 -10.26 -11.46
C VAL A 398 -10.05 -9.64 -11.13
N PRO A 399 -9.52 -8.76 -12.00
CA PRO A 399 -8.31 -8.01 -11.68
C PRO A 399 -8.58 -6.94 -10.63
N GLU A 400 -7.56 -6.54 -9.90
CA GLU A 400 -7.64 -5.44 -8.94
C GLU A 400 -7.80 -4.09 -9.63
N LYS A 401 -7.02 -3.86 -10.69
CA LYS A 401 -7.03 -2.62 -11.48
C LYS A 401 -6.70 -2.94 -12.93
N CYS A 402 -7.24 -2.17 -13.86
CA CYS A 402 -6.71 -2.06 -15.21
C CYS A 402 -6.62 -0.58 -15.60
N ASP A 403 -5.63 -0.28 -16.41
CA ASP A 403 -5.44 1.01 -17.09
C ASP A 403 -5.39 0.77 -18.60
N LEU A 404 -4.95 1.73 -19.41
CA LEU A 404 -4.90 1.57 -20.86
C LEU A 404 -4.12 0.33 -21.31
N ASN A 405 -2.86 0.24 -20.88
CA ASN A 405 -1.95 -0.86 -21.27
C ASN A 405 -1.40 -1.63 -20.07
N SER A 406 -2.16 -1.67 -18.99
CA SER A 406 -1.74 -2.39 -17.78
C SER A 406 -2.88 -3.04 -17.03
N ILE A 407 -2.59 -4.15 -16.38
CA ILE A 407 -3.52 -4.88 -15.52
C ILE A 407 -2.80 -5.39 -14.28
N LEU A 408 -3.44 -5.23 -13.12
CA LEU A 408 -2.87 -5.55 -11.81
C LEU A 408 -3.66 -6.66 -11.14
N PHE A 409 -2.93 -7.63 -10.57
CA PHE A 409 -3.44 -8.62 -9.63
C PHE A 409 -2.67 -8.54 -8.31
N LEU A 410 -3.37 -8.69 -7.20
CA LEU A 410 -2.73 -8.73 -5.88
C LEU A 410 -2.32 -10.17 -5.53
N LEU A 411 -1.07 -10.33 -5.13
CA LEU A 411 -0.57 -11.56 -4.54
C LEU A 411 -0.65 -11.45 -3.02
N THR A 412 -1.36 -12.38 -2.43
CA THR A 412 -1.50 -12.48 -0.98
C THR A 412 -1.16 -13.90 -0.53
N PRO A 413 -0.87 -14.13 0.74
CA PRO A 413 -0.61 -15.48 1.25
C PRO A 413 -1.76 -16.49 1.04
N SER A 414 -2.94 -16.03 0.61
CA SER A 414 -4.07 -16.91 0.27
C SER A 414 -4.03 -17.44 -1.17
N GLN A 415 -3.08 -16.99 -1.99
CA GLN A 415 -2.95 -17.47 -3.36
C GLN A 415 -2.36 -18.87 -3.39
N THR A 416 -2.88 -19.68 -4.33
CA THR A 416 -2.39 -21.03 -4.58
C THR A 416 -1.83 -21.12 -6.00
N THR A 417 -0.91 -22.06 -6.22
CA THR A 417 -0.38 -22.36 -7.56
C THR A 417 -1.50 -22.66 -8.55
N ALA A 418 -2.58 -23.34 -8.13
CA ALA A 418 -3.72 -23.65 -9.00
C ALA A 418 -4.44 -22.39 -9.48
N LYS A 419 -4.71 -21.43 -8.59
CA LYS A 419 -5.32 -20.14 -8.97
C LYS A 419 -4.44 -19.35 -9.95
N ILE A 420 -3.15 -19.31 -9.71
CA ILE A 420 -2.18 -18.64 -10.61
C ILE A 420 -2.13 -19.34 -11.97
N SER A 421 -2.04 -20.67 -12.00
CA SER A 421 -2.04 -21.42 -13.26
C SER A 421 -3.33 -21.24 -14.04
N SER A 422 -4.49 -21.13 -13.36
CA SER A 422 -5.77 -20.81 -14.00
C SER A 422 -5.73 -19.43 -14.65
N LEU A 423 -5.26 -18.40 -13.95
CA LEU A 423 -5.10 -17.06 -14.50
C LEU A 423 -4.21 -17.07 -15.75
N ILE A 424 -3.03 -17.68 -15.68
CA ILE A 424 -2.09 -17.72 -16.80
C ILE A 424 -2.69 -18.50 -17.98
N THR A 425 -3.43 -19.57 -17.72
CA THR A 425 -4.14 -20.32 -18.76
C THR A 425 -5.18 -19.45 -19.48
N GLN A 426 -5.92 -18.62 -18.75
CA GLN A 426 -6.88 -17.71 -19.39
C GLN A 426 -6.17 -16.63 -20.22
N ILE A 427 -5.06 -16.08 -19.73
CA ILE A 427 -4.26 -15.11 -20.51
C ILE A 427 -3.70 -15.77 -21.78
N ALA A 428 -3.16 -16.97 -21.71
CA ALA A 428 -2.66 -17.70 -22.86
C ALA A 428 -3.79 -18.07 -23.87
N ARG A 429 -5.01 -18.34 -23.40
CA ARG A 429 -6.17 -18.51 -24.27
C ARG A 429 -6.55 -17.20 -24.97
N PHE A 430 -6.53 -16.09 -24.25
CA PHE A 430 -6.77 -14.78 -24.81
C PHE A 430 -5.79 -14.45 -25.94
N GLU A 431 -4.49 -14.72 -25.76
CA GLU A 431 -3.49 -14.51 -26.81
C GLU A 431 -3.74 -15.37 -28.05
N ARG A 432 -4.16 -16.62 -27.89
CA ARG A 432 -4.56 -17.45 -29.05
C ARG A 432 -5.76 -16.87 -29.82
N LEU A 433 -6.69 -16.23 -29.12
CA LEU A 433 -7.81 -15.53 -29.80
C LEU A 433 -7.33 -14.30 -30.57
N LEU A 434 -6.31 -13.58 -30.04
CA LEU A 434 -5.66 -12.48 -30.76
C LEU A 434 -4.96 -12.99 -32.03
N ASP A 435 -4.15 -14.06 -31.92
CA ASP A 435 -3.48 -14.67 -33.07
C ASP A 435 -4.47 -15.18 -34.14
N ALA A 436 -5.63 -15.66 -33.71
CA ALA A 436 -6.69 -16.11 -34.60
C ALA A 436 -7.54 -14.96 -35.17
N ASN A 437 -7.25 -13.70 -34.77
CA ASN A 437 -8.07 -12.53 -35.08
C ASN A 437 -9.56 -12.75 -34.79
N ALA A 438 -9.88 -13.39 -33.66
CA ALA A 438 -11.24 -13.75 -33.30
C ALA A 438 -12.08 -12.48 -33.04
N PRO A 439 -13.31 -12.38 -33.63
CA PRO A 439 -14.14 -11.21 -33.44
C PRO A 439 -14.57 -11.01 -31.98
N MET A 440 -14.43 -9.82 -31.45
CA MET A 440 -14.80 -9.50 -30.05
C MET A 440 -16.25 -9.84 -29.73
N LYS A 441 -17.19 -9.64 -30.71
CA LYS A 441 -18.60 -10.01 -30.60
C LYS A 441 -18.85 -11.49 -30.34
N GLU A 442 -17.93 -12.36 -30.75
CA GLU A 442 -18.01 -13.81 -30.52
C GLU A 442 -17.34 -14.22 -29.19
N VAL A 443 -16.28 -13.52 -28.82
CA VAL A 443 -15.48 -13.84 -27.64
C VAL A 443 -16.10 -13.29 -26.35
N ILE A 444 -16.55 -12.04 -26.37
CA ILE A 444 -17.16 -11.33 -25.25
C ILE A 444 -18.41 -10.55 -25.68
N PRO A 445 -19.46 -11.26 -26.16
CA PRO A 445 -20.64 -10.64 -26.78
C PRO A 445 -21.38 -9.68 -25.86
N GLN A 446 -21.32 -9.88 -24.56
CA GLN A 446 -21.95 -9.02 -23.56
C GLN A 446 -21.29 -7.63 -23.58
N VAL A 447 -19.97 -7.60 -23.51
CA VAL A 447 -19.18 -6.35 -23.50
C VAL A 447 -19.29 -5.64 -24.85
N TYR A 448 -19.29 -6.39 -25.94
CA TYR A 448 -19.45 -5.83 -27.29
C TYR A 448 -20.78 -5.06 -27.44
N ARG A 449 -21.88 -5.61 -26.93
CA ARG A 449 -23.20 -4.94 -26.97
C ARG A 449 -23.26 -3.68 -26.13
N ASP A 450 -22.51 -3.63 -25.02
CA ASP A 450 -22.46 -2.44 -24.17
C ASP A 450 -21.64 -1.30 -24.80
N TRP A 451 -20.87 -1.59 -25.85
CA TRP A 451 -20.06 -0.60 -26.60
C TRP A 451 -20.70 -0.13 -27.91
N GLU A 452 -21.71 -0.81 -28.42
CA GLU A 452 -22.58 -0.37 -29.56
C GLU A 452 -23.62 0.66 -29.08
#